data_ee789cc695f07f2004f3917b6564ccca
#
_entry.id   ee789cc695f07f2004f3917b6564ccca
#
_cell.length_a   1.000
_cell.length_b   1.000
_cell.length_c   1.000
_cell.angle_alpha   90.00
_cell.angle_beta   90.00
_cell.angle_gamma   90.00
#
_symmetry.space_group_name_H-M   'P 1'
#
loop_
_entity.id
_entity.type
_entity.pdbx_description
1 polymer ?
#
loop_
_entity_poly.entity_id
_entity_poly.type
_entity_poly.pdbx_seq_one_letter_code
_entity_poly.pdbx_strand_id
1 'polypeptide(L)'
;LRDLFYICSEYQKLVDKKSLFSSTLQKIPAPNFIEFYNGSTVISDCTELRLSSAFECLTGEPKLELIVTVLNVNEGHNADLMQHCSMLKEYAQYVARVRHYASDMPLNEAVKHAVDECIREGILAEFLTQNRNEVISMSIFEYDKELEEKKLRKAEFEAGREAGHEAGFAEGENHAALE
;
A
#
# COMPACT_ATOMS: atom_id res chain seq x y z
N LEU A 1 0.98 8.73 6.80
CA LEU A 1 -0.01 9.49 7.60
C LEU A 1 -1.11 8.60 8.16
N ARG A 2 -1.65 7.65 7.40
CA ARG A 2 -2.73 6.75 7.85
C ARG A 2 -2.36 6.02 9.15
N ASP A 3 -1.17 5.45 9.24
CA ASP A 3 -0.71 4.71 10.41
C ASP A 3 -0.54 5.58 11.65
N LEU A 4 -0.17 6.86 11.48
CA LEU A 4 -0.14 7.82 12.58
C LEU A 4 -1.54 8.00 13.20
N PHE A 5 -2.57 8.14 12.38
CA PHE A 5 -3.94 8.25 12.91
C PHE A 5 -4.42 6.96 13.58
N TYR A 6 -4.07 5.81 13.01
CA TYR A 6 -4.42 4.52 13.63
C TYR A 6 -3.75 4.35 14.99
N ILE A 7 -2.45 4.59 15.12
CA ILE A 7 -1.76 4.41 16.39
C ILE A 7 -2.23 5.42 17.44
N CYS A 8 -2.51 6.67 17.05
CA CYS A 8 -3.09 7.66 17.95
C CYS A 8 -4.46 7.20 18.50
N SER A 9 -5.31 6.65 17.63
CA SER A 9 -6.60 6.09 18.04
C SER A 9 -6.46 4.90 19.00
N GLU A 10 -5.51 4.00 18.73
CA GLU A 10 -5.25 2.86 19.63
C GLU A 10 -4.70 3.31 20.99
N TYR A 11 -3.76 4.24 21.02
CA TYR A 11 -3.24 4.77 22.28
C TYR A 11 -4.29 5.52 23.10
N GLN A 12 -5.25 6.21 22.45
CA GLN A 12 -6.38 6.83 23.14
C GLN A 12 -7.27 5.82 23.88
N LYS A 13 -7.33 4.57 23.41
CA LYS A 13 -8.08 3.49 24.09
C LYS A 13 -7.32 2.91 25.27
N LEU A 14 -5.98 2.90 25.21
CA LEU A 14 -5.10 2.31 26.22
C LEU A 14 -4.83 3.25 27.40
N VAL A 15 -4.86 4.56 27.16
CA VAL A 15 -4.49 5.57 28.17
C VAL A 15 -5.76 6.17 28.79
N ASP A 16 -5.86 6.12 30.12
CA ASP A 16 -6.92 6.84 30.83
C ASP A 16 -6.72 8.36 30.70
N LYS A 17 -7.73 9.06 30.22
CA LYS A 17 -7.68 10.51 30.00
C LYS A 17 -7.32 11.30 31.27
N LYS A 18 -7.67 10.82 32.45
CA LYS A 18 -7.29 11.46 33.70
C LYS A 18 -5.81 11.33 34.03
N SER A 19 -5.21 10.22 33.63
CA SER A 19 -3.79 9.95 33.84
C SER A 19 -2.86 10.83 32.99
N LEU A 20 -3.36 11.41 31.89
CA LEU A 20 -2.61 12.35 31.06
C LEU A 20 -2.24 13.64 31.79
N PHE A 21 -2.95 14.00 32.84
CA PHE A 21 -2.67 15.18 33.70
C PHE A 21 -1.88 14.83 34.97
N SER A 22 -1.46 13.56 35.10
CA SER A 22 -0.63 13.10 36.20
C SER A 22 0.83 13.47 35.96
N SER A 23 1.59 13.69 37.03
CA SER A 23 3.05 13.82 36.97
C SER A 23 3.77 12.48 36.75
N THR A 24 3.04 11.36 36.81
CA THR A 24 3.59 10.02 36.63
C THR A 24 3.68 9.67 35.14
N LEU A 25 4.85 9.20 34.70
CA LEU A 25 5.07 8.75 33.32
C LEU A 25 4.15 7.55 33.01
N GLN A 26 3.27 7.72 32.02
CA GLN A 26 2.45 6.66 31.49
C GLN A 26 3.25 5.84 30.49
N LYS A 27 3.36 4.52 30.71
CA LYS A 27 4.03 3.60 29.78
C LYS A 27 2.99 3.07 28.79
N ILE A 28 3.33 3.12 27.51
CA ILE A 28 2.55 2.56 26.40
C ILE A 28 3.37 1.52 25.66
N PRO A 29 2.76 0.53 25.02
CA PRO A 29 3.46 -0.43 24.15
C PRO A 29 4.17 0.29 23.00
N ALA A 30 5.39 -0.14 22.67
CA ALA A 30 6.05 0.34 21.48
C ALA A 30 5.35 -0.23 20.23
N PRO A 31 5.00 0.62 19.24
CA PRO A 31 4.34 0.14 18.02
C PRO A 31 5.37 -0.41 17.04
N ASN A 32 4.94 -1.37 16.22
CA ASN A 32 5.67 -1.85 15.07
C ASN A 32 4.78 -1.69 13.84
N PHE A 33 5.23 -0.95 12.83
CA PHE A 33 4.47 -0.70 11.62
C PHE A 33 5.03 -1.53 10.48
N ILE A 34 4.25 -2.50 10.03
CA ILE A 34 4.59 -3.38 8.93
C ILE A 34 3.43 -3.35 7.93
N GLU A 35 3.74 -3.04 6.68
CA GLU A 35 2.80 -3.07 5.57
C GLU A 35 3.21 -4.16 4.58
N PHE A 36 2.29 -5.05 4.24
CA PHE A 36 2.48 -6.02 3.17
C PHE A 36 2.04 -5.42 1.84
N TYR A 37 3.00 -5.26 0.95
CA TYR A 37 2.77 -4.71 -0.37
C TYR A 37 2.57 -5.81 -1.41
N ASN A 38 1.41 -5.83 -2.03
CA ASN A 38 1.09 -6.71 -3.15
C ASN A 38 0.68 -5.92 -4.41
N GLY A 39 1.01 -4.64 -4.49
CA GLY A 39 0.70 -3.80 -5.65
C GLY A 39 1.49 -4.20 -6.91
N SER A 40 1.19 -3.55 -8.04
CA SER A 40 1.81 -3.83 -9.33
C SER A 40 3.00 -2.94 -9.66
N THR A 41 3.30 -1.93 -8.84
CA THR A 41 4.53 -1.13 -8.98
C THR A 41 5.72 -1.95 -8.52
N VAL A 42 6.80 -1.93 -9.29
CA VAL A 42 8.03 -2.64 -8.91
C VAL A 42 8.69 -1.91 -7.73
N ILE A 43 8.81 -2.61 -6.62
CA ILE A 43 9.54 -2.16 -5.44
C ILE A 43 10.51 -3.25 -4.98
N SER A 44 11.51 -2.89 -4.17
CA SER A 44 12.42 -3.85 -3.54
C SER A 44 11.70 -4.76 -2.54
N ASP A 45 12.35 -5.84 -2.11
CA ASP A 45 11.80 -6.79 -1.13
C ASP A 45 11.40 -6.12 0.18
N CYS A 46 12.21 -5.15 0.61
CA CYS A 46 11.95 -4.37 1.81
C CYS A 46 12.23 -2.88 1.53
N THR A 47 11.32 -2.02 1.96
CA THR A 47 11.44 -0.56 1.85
C THR A 47 10.95 0.09 3.14
N GLU A 48 11.57 1.18 3.56
CA GLU A 48 11.11 1.99 4.68
C GLU A 48 10.39 3.24 4.16
N LEU A 49 9.21 3.51 4.71
CA LEU A 49 8.53 4.79 4.56
C LEU A 49 8.65 5.57 5.86
N ARG A 50 8.95 6.86 5.74
CA ARG A 50 9.16 7.78 6.87
C ARG A 50 8.13 8.89 6.84
N LEU A 51 7.54 9.19 8.00
CA LEU A 51 6.59 10.30 8.15
C LEU A 51 7.22 11.63 7.77
N SER A 52 8.49 11.82 8.12
CA SER A 52 9.25 13.03 7.80
C SER A 52 9.34 13.34 6.30
N SER A 53 9.21 12.34 5.44
CA SER A 53 9.16 12.54 3.98
C SER A 53 7.92 13.30 3.51
N ALA A 54 6.89 13.44 4.36
CA ALA A 54 5.67 14.18 4.08
C ALA A 54 5.67 15.62 4.64
N PHE A 55 6.75 16.05 5.28
CA PHE A 55 6.83 17.40 5.84
C PHE A 55 7.27 18.40 4.77
N GLU A 56 6.51 19.48 4.61
CA GLU A 56 6.78 20.52 3.58
C GLU A 56 8.11 21.24 3.79
N CYS A 57 8.43 21.58 5.04
CA CYS A 57 9.62 22.38 5.39
C CYS A 57 10.35 21.75 6.57
N LEU A 58 11.10 20.68 6.34
CA LEU A 58 11.89 20.06 7.39
C LEU A 58 13.27 20.74 7.51
N THR A 59 13.51 21.40 8.65
CA THR A 59 14.81 21.96 9.01
C THR A 59 15.43 21.15 10.14
N GLY A 60 16.49 20.42 9.85
CA GLY A 60 17.17 19.54 10.79
C GLY A 60 16.44 18.19 10.98
N GLU A 61 16.68 17.54 12.11
CA GLU A 61 16.05 16.25 12.40
C GLU A 61 14.57 16.39 12.79
N PRO A 62 13.68 15.49 12.30
CA PRO A 62 12.27 15.52 12.64
C PRO A 62 12.08 15.31 14.15
N LYS A 63 11.21 16.11 14.77
CA LYS A 63 10.84 15.93 16.19
C LYS A 63 9.69 14.93 16.36
N LEU A 64 9.00 14.58 15.28
CA LEU A 64 8.03 13.50 15.19
C LEU A 64 8.42 12.62 14.01
N GLU A 65 8.65 11.34 14.28
CA GLU A 65 8.95 10.36 13.25
C GLU A 65 8.11 9.10 13.46
N LEU A 66 7.68 8.51 12.34
CA LEU A 66 7.05 7.20 12.27
C LEU A 66 7.65 6.48 11.05
N ILE A 67 8.15 5.28 11.29
CA ILE A 67 8.79 4.47 10.25
C ILE A 67 7.93 3.25 10.00
N VAL A 68 7.55 3.03 8.74
CA VAL A 68 6.80 1.86 8.30
C VAL A 68 7.72 0.97 7.46
N THR A 69 7.85 -0.29 7.85
CA THR A 69 8.54 -1.29 7.05
C THR A 69 7.55 -1.87 6.04
N VAL A 70 7.82 -1.67 4.77
CA VAL A 70 7.02 -2.22 3.66
C VAL A 70 7.70 -3.47 3.15
N LEU A 71 7.00 -4.60 3.20
CA LEU A 71 7.48 -5.90 2.71
C LEU A 71 6.75 -6.26 1.42
N ASN A 72 7.49 -6.45 0.34
CA ASN A 72 6.94 -6.88 -0.94
C ASN A 72 6.55 -8.36 -0.85
N VAL A 73 5.25 -8.63 -0.88
CA VAL A 73 4.70 -10.01 -0.80
C VAL A 73 4.23 -10.53 -2.16
N ASN A 74 4.63 -9.90 -3.25
CA ASN A 74 4.38 -10.46 -4.58
C ASN A 74 5.17 -11.76 -4.78
N GLU A 75 4.70 -12.60 -5.68
CA GLU A 75 5.39 -13.84 -6.05
C GLU A 75 6.84 -13.57 -6.48
N GLY A 76 7.78 -14.38 -5.98
CA GLY A 76 9.21 -14.23 -6.24
C GLY A 76 9.95 -13.29 -5.29
N HIS A 77 9.25 -12.60 -4.37
CA HIS A 77 9.84 -11.70 -3.39
C HIS A 77 9.88 -12.31 -1.97
N ASN A 78 10.77 -11.82 -1.11
CA ASN A 78 10.89 -12.19 0.30
C ASN A 78 10.84 -13.72 0.54
N ALA A 79 11.70 -14.48 -0.13
CA ALA A 79 11.69 -15.95 -0.13
C ALA A 79 11.69 -16.55 1.27
N ASP A 80 12.48 -16.00 2.20
CA ASP A 80 12.56 -16.48 3.58
C ASP A 80 11.21 -16.29 4.32
N LEU A 81 10.57 -15.15 4.15
CA LEU A 81 9.25 -14.87 4.71
C LEU A 81 8.21 -15.86 4.15
N MET A 82 8.25 -16.10 2.85
CA MET A 82 7.33 -17.02 2.17
C MET A 82 7.55 -18.49 2.57
N GLN A 83 8.76 -18.87 2.92
CA GLN A 83 9.04 -20.22 3.46
C GLN A 83 8.46 -20.44 4.86
N HIS A 84 8.45 -19.38 5.69
CA HIS A 84 7.97 -19.46 7.06
C HIS A 84 6.46 -19.17 7.20
N CYS A 85 5.82 -18.63 6.16
CA CYS A 85 4.40 -18.32 6.15
C CYS A 85 3.74 -18.84 4.87
N SER A 86 3.29 -20.10 4.89
CA SER A 86 2.63 -20.74 3.74
C SER A 86 1.39 -19.98 3.29
N MET A 87 0.59 -19.46 4.22
CA MET A 87 -0.61 -18.70 3.92
C MET A 87 -0.30 -17.43 3.11
N LEU A 88 0.77 -16.72 3.46
CA LEU A 88 1.19 -15.51 2.72
C LEU A 88 1.71 -15.88 1.33
N LYS A 89 2.46 -16.97 1.21
CA LYS A 89 2.91 -17.51 -0.07
C LYS A 89 1.72 -17.88 -0.98
N GLU A 90 0.76 -18.61 -0.45
CA GLU A 90 -0.43 -19.02 -1.18
C GLU A 90 -1.30 -17.81 -1.58
N TYR A 91 -1.39 -16.79 -0.72
CA TYR A 91 -2.03 -15.52 -1.06
C TYR A 91 -1.32 -14.81 -2.22
N ALA A 92 0.01 -14.73 -2.22
CA ALA A 92 0.78 -14.16 -3.31
C ALA A 92 0.52 -14.89 -4.64
N GLN A 93 0.47 -16.22 -4.62
CA GLN A 93 0.13 -17.06 -5.77
C GLN A 93 -1.29 -16.81 -6.28
N TYR A 94 -2.27 -16.68 -5.39
CA TYR A 94 -3.64 -16.34 -5.76
C TYR A 94 -3.71 -14.98 -6.46
N VAL A 95 -3.09 -13.94 -5.89
CA VAL A 95 -3.08 -12.59 -6.47
C VAL A 95 -2.39 -12.57 -7.84
N ALA A 96 -1.26 -13.29 -7.98
CA ALA A 96 -0.56 -13.41 -9.26
C ALA A 96 -1.44 -14.03 -10.36
N ARG A 97 -2.25 -15.05 -10.02
CA ARG A 97 -3.19 -15.67 -10.94
C ARG A 97 -4.34 -14.76 -11.34
N VAL A 98 -4.92 -14.04 -10.37
CA VAL A 98 -5.95 -13.03 -10.69
C VAL A 98 -5.41 -12.03 -11.70
N ARG A 99 -4.20 -11.52 -11.49
CA ARG A 99 -3.56 -10.58 -12.41
C ARG A 99 -3.27 -11.18 -13.79
N HIS A 100 -2.82 -12.41 -13.80
CA HIS A 100 -2.56 -13.14 -15.04
C HIS A 100 -3.83 -13.26 -15.89
N TYR A 101 -4.92 -13.73 -15.30
CA TYR A 101 -6.20 -13.87 -16.01
C TYR A 101 -6.81 -12.52 -16.37
N ALA A 102 -6.68 -11.51 -15.52
CA ALA A 102 -7.20 -10.17 -15.78
C ALA A 102 -6.52 -9.44 -16.95
N SER A 103 -5.38 -9.95 -17.47
CA SER A 103 -4.78 -9.45 -18.70
C SER A 103 -5.54 -9.87 -19.96
N ASP A 104 -6.25 -11.00 -19.91
CA ASP A 104 -6.83 -11.64 -21.09
C ASP A 104 -8.37 -11.74 -21.06
N MET A 105 -8.98 -11.52 -19.89
CA MET A 105 -10.43 -11.62 -19.71
C MET A 105 -10.99 -10.59 -18.73
N PRO A 106 -12.33 -10.36 -18.72
CA PRO A 106 -12.96 -9.46 -17.75
C PRO A 106 -12.67 -9.87 -16.31
N LEU A 107 -12.45 -8.87 -15.44
CA LEU A 107 -12.02 -9.07 -14.06
C LEU A 107 -12.88 -10.06 -13.26
N ASN A 108 -14.22 -9.99 -13.40
CA ASN A 108 -15.14 -10.88 -12.71
C ASN A 108 -14.96 -12.35 -13.12
N GLU A 109 -14.57 -12.61 -14.35
CA GLU A 109 -14.25 -13.95 -14.86
C GLU A 109 -12.85 -14.37 -14.41
N ALA A 110 -11.88 -13.46 -14.49
CA ALA A 110 -10.52 -13.69 -14.05
C ALA A 110 -10.43 -14.11 -12.58
N VAL A 111 -11.14 -13.40 -11.70
CA VAL A 111 -11.21 -13.74 -10.26
C VAL A 111 -11.83 -15.11 -10.04
N LYS A 112 -12.95 -15.43 -10.72
CA LYS A 112 -13.59 -16.75 -10.59
C LYS A 112 -12.67 -17.87 -11.07
N HIS A 113 -12.00 -17.68 -12.21
CA HIS A 113 -11.04 -18.64 -12.73
C HIS A 113 -9.88 -18.87 -11.78
N ALA A 114 -9.29 -17.81 -11.24
CA ALA A 114 -8.20 -17.89 -10.27
C ALA A 114 -8.62 -18.62 -8.99
N VAL A 115 -9.82 -18.35 -8.46
CA VAL A 115 -10.37 -19.03 -7.28
C VAL A 115 -10.54 -20.53 -7.56
N ASP A 116 -11.17 -20.89 -8.68
CA ASP A 116 -11.44 -22.29 -9.03
C ASP A 116 -10.14 -23.07 -9.27
N GLU A 117 -9.15 -22.46 -9.87
CA GLU A 117 -7.84 -23.06 -10.08
C GLU A 117 -7.08 -23.23 -8.76
N CYS A 118 -7.03 -22.20 -7.91
CA CYS A 118 -6.39 -22.27 -6.60
C CYS A 118 -7.01 -23.36 -5.72
N ILE A 119 -8.34 -23.49 -5.69
CA ILE A 119 -9.02 -24.57 -4.96
C ILE A 119 -8.58 -25.95 -5.48
N ARG A 120 -8.53 -26.13 -6.79
CA ARG A 120 -8.14 -27.40 -7.43
C ARG A 120 -6.69 -27.78 -7.14
N GLU A 121 -5.80 -26.80 -7.02
CA GLU A 121 -4.38 -27.01 -6.75
C GLU A 121 -4.03 -27.02 -5.26
N GLY A 122 -5.00 -26.84 -4.38
CA GLY A 122 -4.78 -26.85 -2.93
C GLY A 122 -4.22 -25.52 -2.37
N ILE A 123 -4.25 -24.45 -3.17
CA ILE A 123 -3.77 -23.11 -2.76
C ILE A 123 -4.89 -22.38 -2.06
N LEU A 124 -4.74 -22.04 -0.78
CA LEU A 124 -5.80 -21.47 0.06
C LEU A 124 -7.14 -22.24 -0.04
N ALA A 125 -7.11 -23.54 -0.38
CA ALA A 125 -8.27 -24.27 -0.84
C ALA A 125 -9.42 -24.28 0.18
N GLU A 126 -9.11 -24.50 1.47
CA GLU A 126 -10.12 -24.50 2.53
C GLU A 126 -10.75 -23.11 2.68
N PHE A 127 -9.93 -22.07 2.76
CA PHE A 127 -10.37 -20.69 2.89
C PHE A 127 -11.22 -20.23 1.70
N LEU A 128 -10.74 -20.47 0.48
CA LEU A 128 -11.43 -20.10 -0.76
C LEU A 128 -12.76 -20.87 -0.94
N THR A 129 -12.82 -22.13 -0.49
CA THR A 129 -14.06 -22.92 -0.56
C THR A 129 -15.10 -22.38 0.42
N GLN A 130 -14.69 -22.05 1.64
CA GLN A 130 -15.62 -21.56 2.68
C GLN A 130 -16.10 -20.13 2.40
N ASN A 131 -15.24 -19.28 1.84
CA ASN A 131 -15.49 -17.83 1.67
C ASN A 131 -15.59 -17.40 0.19
N ARG A 132 -15.88 -18.31 -0.71
CA ARG A 132 -15.79 -18.11 -2.17
C ARG A 132 -16.43 -16.82 -2.68
N ASN A 133 -17.68 -16.57 -2.31
CA ASN A 133 -18.43 -15.42 -2.80
C ASN A 133 -17.90 -14.10 -2.22
N GLU A 134 -17.49 -14.12 -0.96
CA GLU A 134 -16.91 -12.95 -0.28
C GLU A 134 -15.56 -12.59 -0.89
N VAL A 135 -14.68 -13.58 -1.09
CA VAL A 135 -13.37 -13.39 -1.73
C VAL A 135 -13.52 -12.83 -3.15
N ILE A 136 -14.45 -13.38 -3.96
CA ILE A 136 -14.69 -12.87 -5.31
C ILE A 136 -15.12 -11.39 -5.25
N SER A 137 -16.07 -11.04 -4.39
CA SER A 137 -16.56 -9.67 -4.28
C SER A 137 -15.47 -8.70 -3.79
N MET A 138 -14.70 -9.10 -2.79
CA MET A 138 -13.60 -8.28 -2.25
C MET A 138 -12.46 -8.10 -3.26
N SER A 139 -12.07 -9.16 -3.96
CA SER A 139 -10.99 -9.09 -4.95
C SER A 139 -11.36 -8.20 -6.14
N ILE A 140 -12.62 -8.24 -6.59
CA ILE A 140 -13.11 -7.33 -7.63
C ILE A 140 -13.03 -5.88 -7.14
N PHE A 141 -13.48 -5.60 -5.92
CA PHE A 141 -13.45 -4.26 -5.35
C PHE A 141 -12.02 -3.73 -5.17
N GLU A 142 -11.10 -4.55 -4.66
CA GLU A 142 -9.69 -4.17 -4.47
C GLU A 142 -9.00 -3.87 -5.80
N TYR A 143 -9.25 -4.71 -6.81
CA TYR A 143 -8.66 -4.53 -8.14
C TYR A 143 -9.20 -3.29 -8.86
N ASP A 144 -10.51 -3.04 -8.78
CA ASP A 144 -11.12 -1.83 -9.32
C ASP A 144 -10.54 -0.58 -8.66
N LYS A 145 -10.37 -0.61 -7.34
CA LYS A 145 -9.73 0.47 -6.59
C LYS A 145 -8.28 0.69 -7.03
N GLU A 146 -7.49 -0.37 -7.20
CA GLU A 146 -6.10 -0.27 -7.68
C GLU A 146 -6.05 0.34 -9.10
N LEU A 147 -6.98 -0.03 -9.96
CA LEU A 147 -7.08 0.50 -11.31
C LEU A 147 -7.44 1.98 -11.33
N GLU A 148 -8.39 2.40 -10.48
CA GLU A 148 -8.78 3.80 -10.32
C GLU A 148 -7.63 4.64 -9.77
N GLU A 149 -6.90 4.15 -8.76
CA GLU A 149 -5.74 4.83 -8.22
C GLU A 149 -4.62 5.00 -9.26
N LYS A 150 -4.41 4.00 -10.13
CA LYS A 150 -3.44 4.11 -11.24
C LYS A 150 -3.86 5.16 -12.25
N LYS A 151 -5.14 5.19 -12.62
CA LYS A 151 -5.67 6.22 -13.54
C LYS A 151 -5.49 7.62 -12.97
N LEU A 152 -5.80 7.79 -11.68
CA LEU A 152 -5.66 9.06 -10.98
C LEU A 152 -4.19 9.52 -10.95
N ARG A 153 -3.27 8.66 -10.53
CA ARG A 153 -1.82 8.98 -10.51
C ARG A 153 -1.30 9.35 -11.91
N LYS A 154 -1.77 8.65 -12.94
CA LYS A 154 -1.37 8.97 -14.31
C LYS A 154 -1.88 10.34 -14.73
N ALA A 155 -3.14 10.66 -14.43
CA ALA A 155 -3.73 11.97 -14.72
C ALA A 155 -3.01 13.10 -13.95
N GLU A 156 -2.70 12.89 -12.67
CA GLU A 156 -1.94 13.85 -11.86
C GLU A 156 -0.52 14.07 -12.40
N PHE A 157 0.16 12.99 -12.82
CA PHE A 157 1.49 13.09 -13.43
C PHE A 157 1.44 13.87 -14.76
N GLU A 158 0.45 13.59 -15.60
CA GLU A 158 0.26 14.32 -16.89
C GLU A 158 -0.04 15.80 -16.65
N ALA A 159 -0.94 16.12 -15.71
CA ALA A 159 -1.25 17.50 -15.33
C ALA A 159 -0.04 18.24 -14.76
N GLY A 160 0.73 17.59 -13.89
CA GLY A 160 1.98 18.16 -13.33
C GLY A 160 3.04 18.42 -14.41
N ARG A 161 3.15 17.52 -15.40
CA ARG A 161 4.05 17.70 -16.53
C ARG A 161 3.64 18.87 -17.42
N GLU A 162 2.34 19.02 -17.70
CA GLU A 162 1.80 20.14 -18.49
C GLU A 162 2.03 21.46 -17.78
N ALA A 163 1.70 21.55 -16.49
CA ALA A 163 1.93 22.75 -15.68
C ALA A 163 3.42 23.13 -15.61
N GLY A 164 4.31 22.14 -15.46
CA GLY A 164 5.76 22.38 -15.48
C GLY A 164 6.29 22.86 -16.83
N HIS A 165 5.70 22.37 -17.92
CA HIS A 165 6.03 22.80 -19.27
C HIS A 165 5.56 24.24 -19.54
N GLU A 166 4.36 24.58 -19.13
CA GLU A 166 3.82 25.95 -19.26
C GLU A 166 4.62 26.96 -18.42
N ALA A 167 4.97 26.59 -17.17
CA ALA A 167 5.80 27.44 -16.33
C ALA A 167 7.20 27.67 -16.93
N GLY A 168 7.84 26.60 -17.45
CA GLY A 168 9.12 26.71 -18.12
C GLY A 168 9.10 27.55 -19.40
N PHE A 169 8.01 27.51 -20.16
CA PHE A 169 7.83 28.40 -21.32
C PHE A 169 7.69 29.86 -20.89
N ALA A 170 6.87 30.15 -19.89
CA ALA A 170 6.67 31.51 -19.37
C ALA A 170 7.95 32.13 -18.79
N GLU A 171 8.77 31.34 -18.12
CA GLU A 171 10.08 31.78 -17.62
C GLU A 171 11.06 32.04 -18.77
N GLY A 172 11.07 31.17 -19.79
CA GLY A 172 11.90 31.35 -21.00
C GLY A 172 11.57 32.60 -21.79
N GLU A 173 10.30 32.92 -21.98
CA GLU A 173 9.85 34.16 -22.64
C GLU A 173 10.23 35.41 -21.84
N ASN A 174 10.10 35.38 -20.52
CA ASN A 174 10.51 36.49 -19.66
C ASN A 174 12.02 36.73 -19.68
N HIS A 175 12.85 35.68 -19.79
CA HIS A 175 14.29 35.84 -19.96
C HIS A 175 14.68 36.41 -21.32
N ALA A 176 14.02 35.99 -22.41
CA ALA A 176 14.28 36.48 -23.76
C ALA A 176 13.83 37.93 -23.97
N ALA A 177 12.91 38.45 -23.13
CA ALA A 177 12.44 39.86 -23.20
C ALA A 177 13.32 40.85 -22.41
N LEU A 178 14.33 40.36 -21.66
CA LEU A 178 15.25 41.15 -20.85
C LEU A 178 16.66 41.31 -21.48
N GLU A 179 16.89 40.69 -22.65
CA GLU A 179 18.07 40.89 -23.53
C GLU A 179 17.72 41.84 -24.71
#